data_9b9116702d0706c62ae46412c9fdef8f
#
_entry.id   9b9116702d0706c62ae46412c9fdef8f
#
_cell.length_a   1.000
_cell.length_b   1.000
_cell.length_c   1.000
_cell.angle_alpha   90.00
_cell.angle_beta   90.00
_cell.angle_gamma   90.00
#
_symmetry.space_group_name_H-M   'P 1'
#
loop_
_entity.id
_entity.type
_entity.pdbx_description
1 polymer ?
#
loop_
_entity_poly.entity_id
_entity_poly.type
_entity_poly.pdbx_seq_one_letter_code
_entity_poly.pdbx_strand_id
1 'polypeptide(L)'
;MQLLEKNSRVKDYTVQFFIKQGINAQSYRVKNKEGKNLFLKLFNCSKLHRTSFDENGELLEIKILRTSKHPNIVKYIDSGEIIIEQQKFAFLTLEFITGETLSDFLTREKHMNSYEIKEYSKSILNGLKYLHTLPDPVVHNEITIQNIMLDLSGNVPIPKIIDFGYARFFNQSSKTYNREGLNPHYLANECFNNFFSPQSDIFSLGVTMFHLLYGLPPWFSEISNYR
;
A
#
# COMPACT_ATOMS: atom_id res chain seq x y z
N MET A 1 -14.15 16.16 -1.78
CA MET A 1 -15.21 16.23 -0.75
C MET A 1 -15.18 14.94 0.04
N GLN A 2 -15.23 15.00 1.38
CA GLN A 2 -15.27 13.83 2.26
C GLN A 2 -16.65 13.16 2.14
N LEU A 3 -16.67 11.83 1.95
CA LEU A 3 -17.90 11.07 1.75
C LEU A 3 -18.57 10.64 3.05
N LEU A 4 -17.75 10.32 4.07
CA LEU A 4 -18.24 9.83 5.36
C LEU A 4 -17.83 10.79 6.48
N GLU A 5 -18.79 11.24 7.26
CA GLU A 5 -18.56 12.08 8.43
C GLU A 5 -18.24 11.23 9.67
N LYS A 6 -17.78 11.87 10.75
CA LYS A 6 -17.63 11.23 12.05
C LYS A 6 -18.97 10.60 12.49
N ASN A 7 -18.91 9.40 13.03
CA ASN A 7 -20.04 8.55 13.43
C ASN A 7 -20.88 7.96 12.27
N SER A 8 -20.56 8.23 11.01
CA SER A 8 -21.14 7.46 9.89
C SER A 8 -20.87 5.97 10.07
N ARG A 9 -21.79 5.13 9.58
CA ARG A 9 -21.65 3.67 9.64
C ARG A 9 -21.37 3.07 8.27
N VAL A 10 -20.39 2.17 8.22
CA VAL A 10 -20.11 1.29 7.09
C VAL A 10 -20.25 -0.13 7.62
N LYS A 11 -21.40 -0.80 7.38
CA LYS A 11 -21.76 -2.07 8.04
C LYS A 11 -21.58 -2.00 9.57
N ASP A 12 -20.66 -2.79 10.09
CA ASP A 12 -20.36 -2.94 11.52
C ASP A 12 -19.29 -1.96 12.02
N TYR A 13 -18.85 -1.06 11.14
CA TYR A 13 -17.79 -0.09 11.43
C TYR A 13 -18.34 1.31 11.62
N THR A 14 -17.87 2.00 12.67
CA THR A 14 -18.20 3.40 12.96
C THR A 14 -17.00 4.30 12.67
N VAL A 15 -17.17 5.27 11.78
CA VAL A 15 -16.13 6.25 11.41
C VAL A 15 -15.76 7.11 12.62
N GLN A 16 -14.45 7.17 12.92
CA GLN A 16 -13.92 8.02 13.97
C GLN A 16 -13.42 9.35 13.39
N PHE A 17 -12.62 9.27 12.33
CA PHE A 17 -12.16 10.43 11.58
C PHE A 17 -11.67 10.05 10.17
N PHE A 18 -11.67 11.03 9.30
CA PHE A 18 -11.08 10.98 7.97
C PHE A 18 -9.55 11.08 8.09
N ILE A 19 -8.82 10.24 7.36
CA ILE A 19 -7.35 10.24 7.34
C ILE A 19 -6.85 11.02 6.12
N LYS A 20 -7.20 10.54 4.93
CA LYS A 20 -6.75 11.18 3.68
C LYS A 20 -7.62 10.82 2.48
N GLN A 21 -7.58 11.68 1.46
CA GLN A 21 -8.02 11.39 0.11
C GLN A 21 -6.82 10.88 -0.69
N GLY A 22 -6.88 9.64 -1.13
CA GLY A 22 -5.95 9.09 -2.12
C GLY A 22 -6.50 9.24 -3.55
N ILE A 23 -5.75 8.77 -4.55
CA ILE A 23 -6.15 8.77 -5.96
C ILE A 23 -7.41 7.91 -6.14
N ASN A 24 -7.41 6.71 -5.58
CA ASN A 24 -8.41 5.68 -5.82
C ASN A 24 -9.42 5.50 -4.67
N ALA A 25 -9.12 6.00 -3.48
CA ALA A 25 -9.93 5.75 -2.30
C ALA A 25 -9.85 6.89 -1.28
N GLN A 26 -10.87 6.97 -0.42
CA GLN A 26 -10.81 7.71 0.84
C GLN A 26 -10.46 6.77 1.98
N SER A 27 -9.62 7.23 2.90
CA SER A 27 -9.15 6.45 4.03
C SER A 27 -9.67 7.02 5.34
N TYR A 28 -10.10 6.12 6.22
CA TYR A 28 -10.72 6.45 7.50
C TYR A 28 -10.16 5.60 8.63
N ARG A 29 -10.09 6.16 9.82
CA ARG A 29 -10.02 5.36 11.04
C ARG A 29 -11.44 5.03 11.47
N VAL A 30 -11.71 3.75 11.72
CA VAL A 30 -13.01 3.25 12.15
C VAL A 30 -12.87 2.40 13.42
N LYS A 31 -13.98 2.18 14.11
CA LYS A 31 -14.09 1.19 15.19
C LYS A 31 -15.06 0.10 14.80
N ASN A 32 -14.74 -1.15 15.13
CA ASN A 32 -15.70 -2.25 15.08
C ASN A 32 -16.63 -2.25 16.31
N LYS A 33 -17.57 -3.22 16.39
CA LYS A 33 -18.51 -3.37 17.51
C LYS A 33 -17.83 -3.59 18.87
N GLU A 34 -16.62 -4.14 18.88
CA GLU A 34 -15.81 -4.40 20.07
C GLU A 34 -14.97 -3.19 20.48
N GLY A 35 -15.10 -2.07 19.78
CA GLY A 35 -14.34 -0.84 20.05
C GLY A 35 -12.91 -0.85 19.52
N LYS A 36 -12.49 -1.89 18.76
CA LYS A 36 -11.16 -1.98 18.18
C LYS A 36 -10.98 -1.01 17.01
N ASN A 37 -9.87 -0.28 17.01
CA ASN A 37 -9.52 0.59 15.90
C ASN A 37 -9.09 -0.22 14.67
N LEU A 38 -9.56 0.19 13.50
CA LEU A 38 -9.25 -0.39 12.20
C LEU A 38 -9.03 0.72 11.17
N PHE A 39 -8.33 0.39 10.09
CA PHE A 39 -8.16 1.26 8.92
C PHE A 39 -9.15 0.84 7.84
N LEU A 40 -9.89 1.78 7.29
CA LEU A 40 -10.87 1.53 6.24
C LEU A 40 -10.53 2.35 5.00
N LYS A 41 -10.41 1.70 3.84
CA LYS A 41 -10.41 2.30 2.51
C LYS A 41 -11.81 2.21 1.91
N LEU A 42 -12.29 3.32 1.35
CA LEU A 42 -13.57 3.40 0.64
C LEU A 42 -13.31 3.79 -0.82
N PHE A 43 -13.62 2.89 -1.73
CA PHE A 43 -13.38 3.04 -3.16
C PHE A 43 -14.67 3.40 -3.89
N ASN A 44 -14.65 4.47 -4.69
CA ASN A 44 -15.73 4.71 -5.64
C ASN A 44 -15.52 3.86 -6.90
N CYS A 45 -16.26 2.75 -7.03
CA CYS A 45 -16.07 1.78 -8.10
C CYS A 45 -16.23 2.38 -9.51
N SER A 46 -17.06 3.43 -9.67
CA SER A 46 -17.26 4.08 -10.96
C SER A 46 -16.09 4.94 -11.43
N LYS A 47 -15.19 5.30 -10.51
CA LYS A 47 -14.00 6.14 -10.79
C LYS A 47 -12.73 5.34 -10.96
N LEU A 48 -12.75 4.03 -10.68
CA LEU A 48 -11.58 3.19 -10.79
C LEU A 48 -11.36 2.75 -12.23
N HIS A 49 -10.08 2.69 -12.63
CA HIS A 49 -9.72 2.14 -13.91
C HIS A 49 -10.03 0.63 -13.97
N ARG A 50 -10.42 0.11 -15.16
CA ARG A 50 -10.78 -1.30 -15.34
C ARG A 50 -9.68 -2.27 -14.89
N THR A 51 -8.41 -1.89 -15.02
CA THR A 51 -7.27 -2.70 -14.57
C THR A 51 -7.16 -2.86 -13.06
N SER A 52 -7.97 -2.13 -12.27
CA SER A 52 -8.09 -2.34 -10.82
C SER A 52 -8.95 -3.53 -10.44
N PHE A 53 -9.65 -4.14 -11.41
CA PHE A 53 -10.55 -5.26 -11.21
C PHE A 53 -10.03 -6.51 -11.90
N ASP A 54 -10.35 -7.67 -11.34
CA ASP A 54 -10.16 -8.94 -12.01
C ASP A 54 -11.28 -9.21 -13.07
N GLU A 55 -11.24 -10.36 -13.70
CA GLU A 55 -12.23 -10.79 -14.70
C GLU A 55 -13.66 -10.95 -14.13
N ASN A 56 -13.78 -11.17 -12.83
CA ASN A 56 -15.04 -11.30 -12.12
C ASN A 56 -15.56 -9.97 -11.56
N GLY A 57 -14.85 -8.86 -11.78
CA GLY A 57 -15.20 -7.54 -11.29
C GLY A 57 -14.85 -7.31 -9.81
N GLU A 58 -14.01 -8.16 -9.21
CA GLU A 58 -13.50 -7.95 -7.85
C GLU A 58 -12.26 -7.04 -7.88
N LEU A 59 -12.16 -6.11 -6.91
CA LEU A 59 -10.97 -5.27 -6.75
C LEU A 59 -9.74 -6.11 -6.41
N LEU A 60 -8.69 -5.98 -7.23
CA LEU A 60 -7.45 -6.74 -7.08
C LEU A 60 -6.78 -6.50 -5.72
N GLU A 61 -6.79 -5.27 -5.20
CA GLU A 61 -6.26 -4.95 -3.86
C GLU A 61 -6.96 -5.78 -2.77
N ILE A 62 -8.29 -5.92 -2.85
CA ILE A 62 -9.08 -6.72 -1.91
C ILE A 62 -8.73 -8.21 -2.06
N LYS A 63 -8.75 -8.71 -3.30
CA LYS A 63 -8.47 -10.12 -3.60
C LYS A 63 -7.08 -10.55 -3.11
N ILE A 64 -6.06 -9.74 -3.39
CA ILE A 64 -4.68 -9.99 -2.99
C ILE A 64 -4.54 -9.98 -1.47
N LEU A 65 -5.02 -8.94 -0.80
CA LEU A 65 -4.89 -8.80 0.66
C LEU A 65 -5.67 -9.87 1.42
N ARG A 66 -6.84 -10.28 0.94
CA ARG A 66 -7.64 -11.35 1.56
C ARG A 66 -6.89 -12.69 1.63
N THR A 67 -6.05 -12.97 0.64
CA THR A 67 -5.26 -14.21 0.56
C THR A 67 -3.86 -14.07 1.16
N SER A 68 -3.39 -12.84 1.42
CA SER A 68 -2.05 -12.58 1.94
C SER A 68 -2.03 -12.59 3.47
N LYS A 69 -1.21 -13.47 4.07
CA LYS A 69 -1.06 -13.61 5.53
C LYS A 69 0.41 -13.68 5.90
N HIS A 70 1.01 -12.55 6.25
CA HIS A 70 2.41 -12.48 6.63
C HIS A 70 2.64 -11.34 7.66
N PRO A 71 3.51 -11.48 8.67
CA PRO A 71 3.74 -10.45 9.69
C PRO A 71 4.21 -9.11 9.12
N ASN A 72 4.93 -9.11 8.00
CA ASN A 72 5.42 -7.91 7.33
C ASN A 72 4.50 -7.41 6.21
N ILE A 73 3.24 -7.84 6.18
CA ILE A 73 2.19 -7.35 5.28
C ILE A 73 1.01 -6.90 6.15
N VAL A 74 0.40 -5.77 5.79
CA VAL A 74 -0.79 -5.28 6.48
C VAL A 74 -1.90 -6.34 6.47
N LYS A 75 -2.50 -6.58 7.65
CA LYS A 75 -3.49 -7.65 7.81
C LYS A 75 -4.85 -7.23 7.27
N TYR A 76 -5.39 -8.03 6.35
CA TYR A 76 -6.79 -7.97 5.94
C TYR A 76 -7.72 -8.35 7.11
N ILE A 77 -8.82 -7.62 7.25
CA ILE A 77 -9.86 -7.88 8.26
C ILE A 77 -11.18 -8.24 7.58
N ASP A 78 -11.69 -7.35 6.71
CA ASP A 78 -12.97 -7.51 6.05
C ASP A 78 -13.05 -6.65 4.78
N SER A 79 -14.02 -6.97 3.92
CA SER A 79 -14.35 -6.16 2.75
C SER A 79 -15.81 -6.35 2.35
N GLY A 80 -16.30 -5.46 1.52
CA GLY A 80 -17.64 -5.59 0.97
C GLY A 80 -18.05 -4.37 0.18
N GLU A 81 -19.35 -4.27 -0.08
CA GLU A 81 -19.94 -3.21 -0.88
C GLU A 81 -20.98 -2.44 -0.06
N ILE A 82 -21.10 -1.16 -0.34
CA ILE A 82 -22.15 -0.28 0.19
C ILE A 82 -22.63 0.66 -0.89
N ILE A 83 -23.83 1.19 -0.69
CA ILE A 83 -24.41 2.22 -1.57
C ILE A 83 -24.47 3.53 -0.79
N ILE A 84 -23.88 4.59 -1.34
CA ILE A 84 -23.92 5.96 -0.83
C ILE A 84 -24.45 6.84 -1.95
N GLU A 85 -25.53 7.60 -1.70
CA GLU A 85 -26.13 8.52 -2.69
C GLU A 85 -26.37 7.84 -4.07
N GLN A 86 -26.92 6.63 -4.06
CA GLN A 86 -27.19 5.78 -5.24
C GLN A 86 -25.94 5.33 -6.02
N GLN A 87 -24.75 5.57 -5.50
CA GLN A 87 -23.50 5.09 -6.09
C GLN A 87 -22.95 3.89 -5.32
N LYS A 88 -22.37 2.94 -6.07
CA LYS A 88 -21.74 1.75 -5.50
C LYS A 88 -20.31 2.03 -5.08
N PHE A 89 -20.00 1.71 -3.83
CA PHE A 89 -18.68 1.78 -3.23
C PHE A 89 -18.25 0.40 -2.74
N ALA A 90 -16.98 0.09 -2.92
CA ALA A 90 -16.35 -1.02 -2.21
C ALA A 90 -15.62 -0.49 -0.98
N PHE A 91 -15.61 -1.25 0.12
CA PHE A 91 -14.78 -0.96 1.26
C PHE A 91 -13.83 -2.11 1.55
N LEU A 92 -12.66 -1.76 2.06
CA LEU A 92 -11.62 -2.66 2.53
C LEU A 92 -11.23 -2.25 3.94
N THR A 93 -11.35 -3.16 4.89
CA THR A 93 -10.95 -2.93 6.29
C THR A 93 -9.69 -3.71 6.61
N LEU A 94 -8.70 -3.02 7.14
CA LEU A 94 -7.38 -3.54 7.50
C LEU A 94 -7.11 -3.34 9.00
N GLU A 95 -6.10 -4.03 9.53
CA GLU A 95 -5.58 -3.67 10.85
C GLU A 95 -5.20 -2.20 10.90
N PHE A 96 -5.38 -1.58 12.07
CA PHE A 96 -4.86 -0.24 12.31
C PHE A 96 -3.46 -0.37 12.91
N ILE A 97 -2.45 0.01 12.14
CA ILE A 97 -1.06 -0.02 12.57
C ILE A 97 -0.81 1.21 13.46
N THR A 98 -0.38 0.97 14.68
CA THR A 98 0.01 2.04 15.61
C THR A 98 1.49 2.35 15.38
N GLY A 99 1.78 3.43 14.67
CA GLY A 99 3.14 3.79 14.30
C GLY A 99 3.20 4.84 13.21
N GLU A 100 4.27 4.84 12.45
CA GLU A 100 4.55 5.84 11.42
C GLU A 100 5.04 5.19 10.13
N THR A 101 4.91 5.87 8.99
CA THR A 101 5.53 5.43 7.74
C THR A 101 7.05 5.72 7.79
N LEU A 102 7.82 5.03 6.93
CA LEU A 102 9.25 5.37 6.78
C LEU A 102 9.44 6.80 6.24
N SER A 103 8.45 7.33 5.54
CA SER A 103 8.42 8.74 5.09
C SER A 103 8.28 9.71 6.27
N ASP A 104 7.37 9.41 7.21
CA ASP A 104 7.19 10.22 8.42
C ASP A 104 8.45 10.16 9.30
N PHE A 105 9.06 8.97 9.42
CA PHE A 105 10.32 8.77 10.11
C PHE A 105 11.41 9.67 9.53
N LEU A 106 11.64 9.67 8.19
CA LEU A 106 12.64 10.52 7.54
C LEU A 106 12.35 12.02 7.68
N THR A 107 11.09 12.42 7.72
CA THR A 107 10.71 13.82 7.96
C THR A 107 11.19 14.28 9.34
N ARG A 108 11.16 13.39 10.34
CA ARG A 108 11.58 13.67 11.71
C ARG A 108 13.08 13.50 11.93
N GLU A 109 13.69 12.41 11.44
CA GLU A 109 15.06 11.98 11.73
C GLU A 109 16.07 12.27 10.61
N LYS A 110 15.58 12.68 9.42
CA LYS A 110 16.35 12.95 8.19
C LYS A 110 17.07 11.76 7.56
N HIS A 111 17.57 10.83 8.34
CA HIS A 111 18.20 9.58 7.86
C HIS A 111 18.03 8.47 8.90
N MET A 112 18.12 7.23 8.46
CA MET A 112 18.05 6.04 9.31
C MET A 112 19.46 5.42 9.42
N ASN A 113 19.80 4.87 10.58
CA ASN A 113 21.11 4.24 10.74
C ASN A 113 21.18 2.90 9.96
N SER A 114 22.39 2.50 9.60
CA SER A 114 22.62 1.32 8.74
C SER A 114 22.17 -0.01 9.37
N TYR A 115 22.17 -0.10 10.69
CA TYR A 115 21.69 -1.29 11.40
C TYR A 115 20.17 -1.44 11.27
N GLU A 116 19.44 -0.38 11.51
CA GLU A 116 17.96 -0.36 11.34
C GLU A 116 17.57 -0.65 9.89
N ILE A 117 18.24 -0.01 8.92
CA ILE A 117 18.00 -0.27 7.49
C ILE A 117 18.19 -1.75 7.18
N LYS A 118 19.26 -2.37 7.66
CA LYS A 118 19.53 -3.79 7.45
C LYS A 118 18.43 -4.68 8.02
N GLU A 119 18.01 -4.44 9.27
CA GLU A 119 17.00 -5.28 9.94
C GLU A 119 15.60 -5.08 9.33
N TYR A 120 15.23 -3.84 9.02
CA TYR A 120 13.94 -3.57 8.37
C TYR A 120 13.91 -4.11 6.94
N SER A 121 15.01 -3.99 6.20
CA SER A 121 15.09 -4.55 4.85
C SER A 121 14.94 -6.06 4.82
N LYS A 122 15.52 -6.79 5.78
CA LYS A 122 15.31 -8.23 5.92
C LYS A 122 13.82 -8.57 6.11
N SER A 123 13.16 -7.82 6.98
CA SER A 123 11.74 -8.01 7.27
C SER A 123 10.88 -7.75 6.02
N ILE A 124 11.16 -6.65 5.29
CA ILE A 124 10.47 -6.31 4.04
C ILE A 124 10.74 -7.37 2.97
N LEU A 125 12.00 -7.83 2.83
CA LEU A 125 12.36 -8.92 1.91
C LEU A 125 11.61 -10.21 2.22
N ASN A 126 11.38 -10.54 3.49
CA ASN A 126 10.57 -11.70 3.87
C ASN A 126 9.11 -11.52 3.41
N GLY A 127 8.53 -10.33 3.56
CA GLY A 127 7.21 -10.01 3.04
C GLY A 127 7.12 -10.13 1.51
N LEU A 128 8.11 -9.56 0.79
CA LEU A 128 8.19 -9.67 -0.67
C LEU A 128 8.39 -11.11 -1.13
N LYS A 129 9.32 -11.85 -0.49
CA LYS A 129 9.52 -13.27 -0.78
C LYS A 129 8.21 -14.06 -0.65
N TYR A 130 7.46 -13.82 0.43
CA TYR A 130 6.15 -14.45 0.60
C TYR A 130 5.22 -14.15 -0.58
N LEU A 131 5.06 -12.88 -0.98
CA LEU A 131 4.21 -12.48 -2.11
C LEU A 131 4.66 -13.12 -3.44
N HIS A 132 5.95 -13.10 -3.69
CA HIS A 132 6.55 -13.58 -4.94
C HIS A 132 6.55 -15.11 -5.07
N THR A 133 6.38 -15.85 -3.97
CA THR A 133 6.37 -17.32 -3.95
C THR A 133 4.98 -17.93 -3.71
N LEU A 134 3.93 -17.10 -3.72
CA LEU A 134 2.55 -17.60 -3.71
C LEU A 134 2.29 -18.45 -4.96
N PRO A 135 1.32 -19.39 -4.93
CA PRO A 135 0.90 -20.13 -6.12
C PRO A 135 0.56 -19.22 -7.31
N ASP A 136 -0.12 -18.10 -7.03
CA ASP A 136 -0.29 -16.97 -7.94
C ASP A 136 0.60 -15.83 -7.44
N PRO A 137 1.85 -15.70 -7.95
CA PRO A 137 2.79 -14.69 -7.46
C PRO A 137 2.24 -13.27 -7.59
N VAL A 138 2.46 -12.47 -6.56
CA VAL A 138 2.02 -11.07 -6.51
C VAL A 138 3.22 -10.15 -6.55
N VAL A 139 3.20 -9.17 -7.45
CA VAL A 139 4.14 -8.04 -7.49
C VAL A 139 3.45 -6.83 -6.90
N HIS A 140 4.12 -6.15 -5.96
CA HIS A 140 3.55 -5.01 -5.24
C HIS A 140 3.55 -3.73 -6.09
N ASN A 141 4.60 -3.51 -6.88
CA ASN A 141 4.80 -2.41 -7.84
C ASN A 141 5.00 -1.01 -7.24
N GLU A 142 4.86 -0.84 -5.93
CA GLU A 142 5.02 0.47 -5.29
C GLU A 142 5.72 0.35 -3.92
N ILE A 143 6.89 -0.29 -3.88
CA ILE A 143 7.73 -0.37 -2.68
C ILE A 143 8.47 0.95 -2.51
N THR A 144 7.96 1.79 -1.60
CA THR A 144 8.45 3.14 -1.31
C THR A 144 8.45 3.41 0.19
N ILE A 145 9.12 4.47 0.64
CA ILE A 145 9.11 4.90 2.05
C ILE A 145 7.70 5.28 2.55
N GLN A 146 6.76 5.64 1.65
CA GLN A 146 5.37 5.94 1.99
C GLN A 146 4.54 4.67 2.22
N ASN A 147 4.91 3.56 1.59
CA ASN A 147 4.16 2.31 1.60
C ASN A 147 4.77 1.23 2.51
N ILE A 148 5.69 1.63 3.37
CA ILE A 148 6.19 0.82 4.47
C ILE A 148 5.93 1.55 5.77
N MET A 149 5.25 0.88 6.69
CA MET A 149 4.88 1.43 7.99
C MET A 149 5.55 0.64 9.11
N LEU A 150 6.11 1.32 10.09
CA LEU A 150 6.65 0.72 11.30
C LEU A 150 5.52 0.55 12.31
N ASP A 151 5.20 -0.69 12.65
CA ASP A 151 4.29 -1.02 13.74
C ASP A 151 5.06 -0.93 15.06
N LEU A 152 4.70 0.06 15.86
CA LEU A 152 5.33 0.39 17.15
C LEU A 152 4.52 -0.13 18.34
N SER A 153 3.55 -1.00 18.14
CA SER A 153 2.69 -1.55 19.20
C SER A 153 3.42 -2.54 20.14
N GLY A 154 4.55 -3.08 19.70
CA GLY A 154 5.40 -4.00 20.46
C GLY A 154 6.69 -3.36 20.96
N ASN A 155 7.56 -4.16 21.60
CA ASN A 155 8.87 -3.71 22.10
C ASN A 155 9.89 -3.45 20.97
N VAL A 156 9.68 -4.05 19.80
CA VAL A 156 10.54 -3.90 18.63
C VAL A 156 9.67 -3.47 17.46
N PRO A 157 10.06 -2.41 16.73
CA PRO A 157 9.34 -1.98 15.53
C PRO A 157 9.28 -3.09 14.48
N ILE A 158 8.09 -3.34 13.93
CA ILE A 158 7.90 -4.33 12.87
C ILE A 158 7.53 -3.59 11.58
N PRO A 159 8.38 -3.60 10.53
CA PRO A 159 8.02 -3.00 9.27
C PRO A 159 6.98 -3.85 8.54
N LYS A 160 5.94 -3.19 8.05
CA LYS A 160 4.83 -3.78 7.30
C LYS A 160 4.67 -3.08 5.97
N ILE A 161 4.56 -3.87 4.91
CA ILE A 161 4.19 -3.39 3.58
C ILE A 161 2.70 -3.07 3.62
N ILE A 162 2.35 -1.85 3.18
CA ILE A 162 0.98 -1.34 3.12
C ILE A 162 0.67 -0.87 1.69
N ASP A 163 -0.58 -0.60 1.40
CA ASP A 163 -1.08 -0.05 0.13
C ASP A 163 -0.82 -0.93 -1.11
N PHE A 164 -1.77 -1.83 -1.38
CA PHE A 164 -1.75 -2.77 -2.50
C PHE A 164 -2.50 -2.26 -3.74
N GLY A 165 -2.72 -0.94 -3.86
CA GLY A 165 -3.46 -0.35 -4.96
C GLY A 165 -2.88 -0.61 -6.35
N TYR A 166 -1.56 -0.75 -6.43
CA TYR A 166 -0.84 -1.11 -7.66
C TYR A 166 -0.42 -2.58 -7.72
N ALA A 167 -0.67 -3.38 -6.68
CA ALA A 167 -0.29 -4.78 -6.67
C ALA A 167 -1.06 -5.60 -7.73
N ARG A 168 -0.39 -6.55 -8.36
CA ARG A 168 -0.96 -7.40 -9.42
C ARG A 168 -0.42 -8.83 -9.32
N PHE A 169 -1.21 -9.78 -9.79
CA PHE A 169 -0.72 -11.11 -10.04
C PHE A 169 0.27 -11.10 -11.21
N PHE A 170 1.43 -11.72 -11.03
CA PHE A 170 2.54 -11.65 -11.99
C PHE A 170 2.15 -12.17 -13.38
N ASN A 171 1.39 -13.27 -13.45
CA ASN A 171 0.93 -13.85 -14.72
C ASN A 171 -0.04 -12.96 -15.50
N GLN A 172 -0.63 -11.94 -14.86
CA GLN A 172 -1.55 -10.97 -15.45
C GLN A 172 -0.85 -9.66 -15.83
N SER A 173 0.39 -9.46 -15.40
CA SER A 173 1.12 -8.19 -15.54
C SER A 173 1.55 -7.83 -16.97
N SER A 174 1.42 -8.72 -17.94
CA SER A 174 1.78 -8.45 -19.32
C SER A 174 0.78 -7.57 -20.10
N LYS A 175 -0.31 -7.11 -19.47
CA LYS A 175 -1.36 -6.33 -20.16
C LYS A 175 -1.63 -5.01 -19.47
N THR A 176 -1.31 -3.91 -20.15
CA THR A 176 -1.69 -2.52 -19.89
C THR A 176 -1.74 -2.12 -18.41
N TYR A 177 -0.63 -1.71 -17.87
CA TYR A 177 -0.54 -1.06 -16.57
C TYR A 177 -0.94 0.42 -16.68
N ASN A 178 -1.85 0.87 -15.83
CA ASN A 178 -1.95 2.31 -15.56
C ASN A 178 -0.86 2.68 -14.57
N ARG A 179 0.17 3.42 -15.02
CA ARG A 179 1.29 3.91 -14.20
C ARG A 179 1.01 5.26 -13.56
N GLU A 180 -0.15 5.84 -13.83
CA GLU A 180 -0.53 7.14 -13.28
C GLU A 180 -0.50 7.09 -11.75
N GLY A 181 0.28 7.98 -11.16
CA GLY A 181 0.45 8.06 -9.71
C GLY A 181 1.66 7.28 -9.15
N LEU A 182 2.29 6.36 -9.90
CA LEU A 182 3.53 5.71 -9.45
C LEU A 182 4.68 6.72 -9.40
N ASN A 183 5.50 6.63 -8.36
CA ASN A 183 6.67 7.49 -8.21
C ASN A 183 7.83 7.00 -9.07
N PRO A 184 8.24 7.75 -10.15
CA PRO A 184 9.27 7.31 -11.08
C PRO A 184 10.64 7.10 -10.44
N HIS A 185 10.93 7.76 -9.30
CA HIS A 185 12.21 7.61 -8.61
C HIS A 185 12.46 6.21 -8.06
N TYR A 186 11.41 5.40 -7.87
CA TYR A 186 11.51 4.04 -7.33
C TYR A 186 11.36 2.95 -8.40
N LEU A 187 11.01 3.34 -9.63
CA LEU A 187 10.76 2.37 -10.71
C LEU A 187 12.05 1.84 -11.31
N ALA A 188 12.13 0.52 -11.49
CA ALA A 188 13.15 -0.12 -12.30
C ALA A 188 13.00 0.27 -13.78
N ASN A 189 14.09 0.25 -14.54
CA ASN A 189 14.11 0.70 -15.94
C ASN A 189 13.07 -0.03 -16.82
N GLU A 190 12.90 -1.32 -16.61
CA GLU A 190 11.92 -2.14 -17.35
C GLU A 190 10.47 -1.71 -17.10
N CYS A 191 10.19 -1.10 -15.94
CA CYS A 191 8.84 -0.62 -15.60
C CYS A 191 8.41 0.57 -16.48
N PHE A 192 9.36 1.34 -17.02
CA PHE A 192 9.05 2.39 -18.00
C PHE A 192 8.50 1.81 -19.31
N ASN A 193 8.78 0.54 -19.61
CA ASN A 193 8.23 -0.24 -20.71
C ASN A 193 7.04 -1.12 -20.30
N ASN A 194 6.41 -0.84 -19.17
CA ASN A 194 5.29 -1.59 -18.59
C ASN A 194 5.62 -3.06 -18.20
N PHE A 195 6.89 -3.38 -18.01
CA PHE A 195 7.28 -4.70 -17.52
C PHE A 195 7.53 -4.64 -16.01
N PHE A 196 6.62 -5.22 -15.26
CA PHE A 196 6.65 -5.30 -13.80
C PHE A 196 6.85 -6.76 -13.38
N SER A 197 7.75 -7.00 -12.44
CA SER A 197 8.13 -8.34 -12.02
C SER A 197 8.55 -8.37 -10.54
N PRO A 198 8.71 -9.54 -9.92
CA PRO A 198 9.31 -9.66 -8.60
C PRO A 198 10.64 -8.91 -8.47
N GLN A 199 11.47 -8.88 -9.55
CA GLN A 199 12.75 -8.19 -9.58
C GLN A 199 12.58 -6.67 -9.50
N SER A 200 11.52 -6.10 -10.10
CA SER A 200 11.25 -4.68 -9.99
C SER A 200 10.88 -4.24 -8.57
N ASP A 201 10.21 -5.08 -7.77
CA ASP A 201 10.00 -4.81 -6.34
C ASP A 201 11.32 -4.80 -5.56
N ILE A 202 12.25 -5.71 -5.87
CA ILE A 202 13.58 -5.76 -5.25
C ILE A 202 14.39 -4.51 -5.60
N PHE A 203 14.33 -4.05 -6.87
CA PHE A 203 14.94 -2.79 -7.27
C PHE A 203 14.37 -1.61 -6.46
N SER A 204 13.04 -1.51 -6.36
CA SER A 204 12.35 -0.45 -5.59
C SER A 204 12.72 -0.49 -4.10
N LEU A 205 12.93 -1.69 -3.53
CA LEU A 205 13.45 -1.83 -2.17
C LEU A 205 14.88 -1.29 -2.05
N GLY A 206 15.75 -1.55 -3.04
CA GLY A 206 17.11 -0.99 -3.08
C GLY A 206 17.10 0.55 -3.08
N VAL A 207 16.20 1.15 -3.88
CA VAL A 207 15.98 2.61 -3.87
C VAL A 207 15.46 3.09 -2.53
N THR A 208 14.54 2.34 -1.91
CA THR A 208 14.00 2.65 -0.57
C THR A 208 15.12 2.66 0.47
N MET A 209 16.00 1.66 0.47
CA MET A 209 17.17 1.60 1.38
C MET A 209 18.12 2.78 1.18
N PHE A 210 18.42 3.11 -0.07
CA PHE A 210 19.25 4.28 -0.41
C PHE A 210 18.62 5.57 0.11
N HIS A 211 17.32 5.76 -0.12
CA HIS A 211 16.58 6.93 0.36
C HIS A 211 16.60 7.03 1.89
N LEU A 212 16.45 5.92 2.61
CA LEU A 212 16.55 5.90 4.08
C LEU A 212 17.93 6.28 4.60
N LEU A 213 19.00 5.93 3.86
CA LEU A 213 20.37 6.20 4.25
C LEU A 213 20.80 7.64 3.95
N TYR A 214 20.37 8.19 2.82
CA TYR A 214 20.85 9.48 2.31
C TYR A 214 19.82 10.61 2.34
N GLY A 215 18.56 10.31 2.70
CA GLY A 215 17.47 11.28 2.77
C GLY A 215 16.82 11.64 1.42
N LEU A 216 17.35 11.15 0.30
CA LEU A 216 16.86 11.38 -1.06
C LEU A 216 17.05 10.13 -1.92
N PRO A 217 16.18 9.84 -2.91
CA PRO A 217 16.40 8.76 -3.87
C PRO A 217 17.63 9.02 -4.75
N PRO A 218 18.28 7.97 -5.32
CA PRO A 218 19.61 8.07 -5.95
C PRO A 218 19.72 9.04 -7.14
N TRP A 219 18.64 9.25 -7.90
CA TRP A 219 18.60 10.12 -9.11
C TRP A 219 17.57 11.24 -9.00
N PHE A 220 17.37 11.74 -7.79
CA PHE A 220 16.37 12.79 -7.52
C PHE A 220 16.57 14.03 -8.39
N SER A 221 17.81 14.52 -8.56
CA SER A 221 18.13 15.70 -9.35
C SER A 221 17.92 15.49 -10.85
N GLU A 222 18.17 14.29 -11.37
CA GLU A 222 18.07 13.97 -12.81
C GLU A 222 16.61 13.96 -13.25
N ILE A 223 15.72 13.26 -12.52
CA ILE A 223 14.31 13.14 -12.88
C ILE A 223 13.55 14.46 -12.66
N SER A 224 13.94 15.25 -11.67
CA SER A 224 13.28 16.54 -11.37
C SER A 224 13.45 17.58 -12.50
N ASN A 225 14.44 17.41 -13.37
CA ASN A 225 14.69 18.28 -14.52
C ASN A 225 13.88 17.92 -15.79
N TYR A 226 13.11 16.83 -15.76
CA TYR A 226 12.28 16.36 -16.90
C TYR A 226 10.78 16.68 -16.73
N ARG A 227 10.41 17.60 -15.85
CA ARG A 227 9.02 18.07 -15.66
C ARG A 227 8.79 19.43 -16.29
#